data_d64018449a25263fc9320fa0b82885b6
#
_entry.id   d64018449a25263fc9320fa0b82885b6
#
_cell.length_a   1.000
_cell.length_b   1.000
_cell.length_c   1.000
_cell.angle_alpha   90.00
_cell.angle_beta   90.00
_cell.angle_gamma   90.00
#
_symmetry.space_group_name_H-M   'P 1'
#
loop_
_entity.id
_entity.type
_entity.pdbx_description
1 polymer ?
#
loop_
_entity_poly.entity_id
_entity_poly.type
_entity_poly.pdbx_seq_one_letter_code
_entity_poly.pdbx_strand_id
1 'polypeptide(L)'
;MIRLRGQLICMTGDEVQAVHQHLPLHQRLTRAEPGCLTFDVSETDDPMIFEVMEAFRDRANFDAHQARTRDSDWFAATRGILRDFRLEEVGD
;
A
#
# COMPACT_ATOMS: atom_id res chain seq x y z
N MET A 1 -6.76 6.09 15.06
CA MET A 1 -6.64 5.76 13.63
C MET A 1 -5.18 5.79 13.23
N ILE A 2 -4.76 4.81 12.47
CA ILE A 2 -3.41 4.77 11.89
C ILE A 2 -3.54 5.15 10.43
N ARG A 3 -2.77 6.13 9.97
CA ARG A 3 -2.79 6.57 8.58
C ARG A 3 -1.38 6.49 8.00
N LEU A 4 -1.27 5.91 6.80
CA LEU A 4 -0.02 5.85 6.05
C LEU A 4 -0.22 6.58 4.72
N ARG A 5 0.73 7.45 4.38
CA ARG A 5 0.71 8.22 3.13
C ARG A 5 2.10 8.28 2.56
N GLY A 6 2.18 8.31 1.26
CA GLY A 6 3.46 8.48 0.59
C GLY A 6 3.43 8.00 -0.84
N GLN A 7 4.57 7.50 -1.29
CA GLN A 7 4.77 7.15 -2.69
C GLN A 7 5.50 5.83 -2.83
N LEU A 8 5.13 5.09 -3.88
CA LEU A 8 5.96 4.04 -4.47
C LEU A 8 6.73 4.69 -5.61
N ILE A 9 8.05 4.55 -5.60
CA ILE A 9 8.91 5.16 -6.61
C ILE A 9 9.59 4.03 -7.38
N CYS A 10 9.11 3.78 -8.60
CA CYS A 10 9.65 2.74 -9.46
C CYS A 10 10.88 3.25 -10.20
N MET A 11 11.85 2.37 -10.41
CA MET A 11 13.08 2.69 -11.12
C MET A 11 13.11 2.07 -12.52
N THR A 12 12.20 1.12 -12.80
CA THR A 12 12.15 0.41 -14.08
C THR A 12 10.71 0.21 -14.54
N GLY A 13 10.53 -0.03 -15.84
CA GLY A 13 9.22 -0.38 -16.38
C GLY A 13 8.69 -1.69 -15.83
N ASP A 14 9.57 -2.65 -15.51
CA ASP A 14 9.16 -3.92 -14.91
C ASP A 14 8.54 -3.70 -13.54
N GLU A 15 9.07 -2.77 -12.75
CA GLU A 15 8.49 -2.43 -11.45
C GLU A 15 7.11 -1.80 -11.61
N VAL A 16 6.94 -0.91 -12.59
CA VAL A 16 5.63 -0.32 -12.89
C VAL A 16 4.63 -1.42 -13.27
N GLN A 17 5.03 -2.36 -14.13
CA GLN A 17 4.16 -3.47 -14.52
C GLN A 17 3.78 -4.36 -13.34
N ALA A 18 4.72 -4.62 -12.42
CA ALA A 18 4.44 -5.39 -11.21
C ALA A 18 3.36 -4.73 -10.37
N VAL A 19 3.40 -3.40 -10.22
CA VAL A 19 2.34 -2.67 -9.53
C VAL A 19 1.00 -2.89 -10.22
N HIS A 20 0.92 -2.64 -11.52
CA HIS A 20 -0.34 -2.79 -12.26
C HIS A 20 -0.89 -4.21 -12.21
N GLN A 21 -0.02 -5.20 -12.28
CA GLN A 21 -0.43 -6.60 -12.30
C GLN A 21 -0.97 -7.07 -10.95
N HIS A 22 -0.34 -6.67 -9.85
CA HIS A 22 -0.64 -7.22 -8.53
C HIS A 22 -1.52 -6.33 -7.66
N LEU A 23 -1.66 -5.05 -8.01
CA LEU A 23 -2.46 -4.12 -7.22
C LEU A 23 -3.94 -4.49 -7.13
N PRO A 24 -4.63 -4.89 -8.22
CA PRO A 24 -6.08 -5.11 -8.12
C PRO A 24 -6.48 -6.12 -7.05
N LEU A 25 -5.77 -7.25 -6.97
CA LEU A 25 -6.05 -8.25 -5.94
C LEU A 25 -5.68 -7.75 -4.55
N HIS A 26 -4.49 -7.15 -4.42
CA HIS A 26 -4.01 -6.63 -3.14
C HIS A 26 -4.97 -5.58 -2.58
N GLN A 27 -5.44 -4.68 -3.43
CA GLN A 27 -6.38 -3.63 -3.05
C GLN A 27 -7.73 -4.22 -2.60
N ARG A 28 -8.25 -5.19 -3.34
CA ARG A 28 -9.49 -5.85 -2.98
C ARG A 28 -9.39 -6.57 -1.64
N LEU A 29 -8.31 -7.32 -1.43
CA LEU A 29 -8.11 -8.06 -0.17
C LEU A 29 -7.92 -7.10 1.00
N THR A 30 -7.17 -6.01 0.80
CA THR A 30 -6.93 -5.03 1.84
C THR A 30 -8.22 -4.34 2.26
N ARG A 31 -9.04 -3.94 1.29
CA ARG A 31 -10.31 -3.26 1.58
C ARG A 31 -11.32 -4.15 2.31
N ALA A 32 -11.16 -5.47 2.21
CA ALA A 32 -11.99 -6.42 2.92
C ALA A 32 -11.48 -6.72 4.34
N GLU A 33 -10.31 -6.24 4.72
CA GLU A 33 -9.73 -6.51 6.04
C GLU A 33 -10.47 -5.74 7.12
N PRO A 34 -10.61 -6.36 8.34
CA PRO A 34 -11.22 -5.65 9.46
C PRO A 34 -10.47 -4.35 9.77
N GLY A 35 -11.22 -3.30 10.01
CA GLY A 35 -10.64 -2.00 10.37
C GLY A 35 -10.02 -1.21 9.25
N CYS A 36 -10.00 -1.71 8.01
CA CYS A 36 -9.55 -0.90 6.88
C CYS A 36 -10.57 0.18 6.58
N LEU A 37 -10.17 1.44 6.73
CA LEU A 37 -11.02 2.59 6.44
C LEU A 37 -10.80 3.09 5.02
N THR A 38 -9.55 3.10 4.57
CA THR A 38 -9.15 3.58 3.25
C THR A 38 -7.94 2.79 2.78
N PHE A 39 -7.94 2.44 1.50
CA PHE A 39 -6.73 1.92 0.84
C PHE A 39 -6.78 2.32 -0.62
N ASP A 40 -5.90 3.22 -1.04
CA ASP A 40 -5.81 3.69 -2.41
C ASP A 40 -4.36 3.79 -2.85
N VAL A 41 -4.06 3.22 -4.01
CA VAL A 41 -2.80 3.40 -4.71
C VAL A 41 -3.16 3.96 -6.09
N SER A 42 -2.70 5.17 -6.38
CA SER A 42 -3.13 5.93 -7.54
C SER A 42 -1.95 6.29 -8.43
N GLU A 43 -2.20 6.31 -9.73
CA GLU A 43 -1.23 6.84 -10.69
C GLU A 43 -1.07 8.34 -10.48
N THR A 44 0.12 8.86 -10.85
CA THR A 44 0.41 10.29 -10.84
C THR A 44 0.77 10.73 -12.28
N ASP A 45 1.12 12.00 -12.44
CA ASP A 45 1.60 12.51 -13.74
C ASP A 45 2.91 11.84 -14.17
N ASP A 46 3.66 11.31 -13.21
CA ASP A 46 4.86 10.54 -13.50
C ASP A 46 4.49 9.04 -13.50
N PRO A 47 4.63 8.33 -14.64
CA PRO A 47 4.26 6.92 -14.71
C PRO A 47 5.09 6.00 -13.80
N MET A 48 6.21 6.49 -13.28
CA MET A 48 7.09 5.73 -12.39
C MET A 48 6.71 5.92 -10.91
N ILE A 49 5.78 6.81 -10.60
CA ILE A 49 5.43 7.16 -9.23
C ILE A 49 3.95 6.90 -8.98
N PHE A 50 3.65 6.19 -7.90
CA PHE A 50 2.28 5.96 -7.43
C PHE A 50 2.12 6.60 -6.06
N GLU A 51 0.97 7.22 -5.83
CA GLU A 51 0.60 7.71 -4.51
C GLU A 51 -0.12 6.65 -3.72
N VAL A 52 0.20 6.54 -2.43
CA VAL A 52 -0.38 5.57 -1.52
C VAL A 52 -1.06 6.29 -0.36
N MET A 53 -2.31 5.91 -0.09
CA MET A 53 -3.06 6.39 1.07
C MET A 53 -3.75 5.21 1.72
N GLU A 54 -3.44 4.97 3.01
CA GLU A 54 -4.05 3.92 3.80
C GLU A 54 -4.50 4.48 5.13
N ALA A 55 -5.64 3.99 5.63
CA ALA A 55 -6.08 4.29 6.98
C ALA A 55 -6.72 3.06 7.59
N PHE A 56 -6.35 2.78 8.83
CA PHE A 56 -6.89 1.68 9.62
C PHE A 56 -7.41 2.22 10.94
N ARG A 57 -8.47 1.59 11.47
CA ARG A 57 -9.16 2.07 12.66
C ARG A 57 -8.24 2.16 13.87
N ASP A 58 -7.33 1.19 14.02
CA ASP A 58 -6.41 1.12 15.16
C ASP A 58 -5.12 0.40 14.78
N ARG A 59 -4.16 0.40 15.71
CA ARG A 59 -2.85 -0.20 15.51
C ARG A 59 -2.95 -1.70 15.29
N ALA A 60 -3.83 -2.40 16.00
CA ALA A 60 -3.93 -3.85 15.88
C ALA A 60 -4.38 -4.25 14.46
N ASN A 61 -5.33 -3.52 13.89
CA ASN A 61 -5.78 -3.78 12.51
C ASN A 61 -4.69 -3.43 11.49
N PHE A 62 -3.96 -2.35 11.71
CA PHE A 62 -2.84 -1.99 10.85
C PHE A 62 -1.74 -3.05 10.89
N ASP A 63 -1.37 -3.52 12.08
CA ASP A 63 -0.33 -4.54 12.24
C ASP A 63 -0.74 -5.86 11.59
N ALA A 64 -2.01 -6.24 11.68
CA ALA A 64 -2.53 -7.43 11.01
C ALA A 64 -2.44 -7.29 9.49
N HIS A 65 -2.75 -6.11 8.95
CA HIS A 65 -2.58 -5.82 7.53
C HIS A 65 -1.12 -5.96 7.10
N GLN A 66 -0.19 -5.42 7.88
CA GLN A 66 1.24 -5.51 7.57
C GLN A 66 1.72 -6.95 7.57
N ALA A 67 1.26 -7.75 8.53
CA ALA A 67 1.62 -9.17 8.60
C ALA A 67 1.12 -9.94 7.37
N ARG A 68 -0.14 -9.74 6.97
CA ARG A 68 -0.68 -10.39 5.77
C ARG A 68 0.06 -9.91 4.51
N THR A 69 0.34 -8.62 4.44
CA THR A 69 1.04 -8.04 3.27
C THR A 69 2.39 -8.69 3.05
N ARG A 70 3.15 -8.96 4.11
CA ARG A 70 4.47 -9.58 3.99
C ARG A 70 4.40 -10.96 3.34
N ASP A 71 3.28 -11.66 3.46
CA ASP A 71 3.09 -13.00 2.89
C ASP A 71 2.35 -12.97 1.54
N SER A 72 2.09 -11.80 0.99
CA SER A 72 1.29 -11.65 -0.23
C SER A 72 2.14 -11.66 -1.49
N ASP A 73 1.49 -12.00 -2.63
CA ASP A 73 2.10 -11.91 -3.95
C ASP A 73 2.48 -10.46 -4.29
N TRP A 74 1.66 -9.51 -3.83
CA TRP A 74 1.96 -8.08 -3.97
C TRP A 74 3.32 -7.74 -3.39
N PHE A 75 3.58 -8.17 -2.15
CA PHE A 75 4.86 -7.88 -1.51
C PHE A 75 6.02 -8.54 -2.23
N ALA A 76 5.87 -9.81 -2.60
CA ALA A 76 6.92 -10.54 -3.32
C ALA A 76 7.26 -9.85 -4.65
N ALA A 77 6.24 -9.38 -5.38
CA ALA A 77 6.44 -8.75 -6.69
C ALA A 77 6.97 -7.31 -6.58
N THR A 78 6.70 -6.61 -5.48
CA THR A 78 7.01 -5.16 -5.36
C THR A 78 8.04 -4.84 -4.30
N ARG A 79 8.65 -5.83 -3.64
CA ARG A 79 9.52 -5.59 -2.49
C ARG A 79 10.76 -4.76 -2.81
N GLY A 80 11.22 -4.76 -4.07
CA GLY A 80 12.36 -3.97 -4.51
C GLY A 80 12.04 -2.51 -4.83
N ILE A 81 10.76 -2.16 -4.87
CA ILE A 81 10.33 -0.79 -5.19
C ILE A 81 10.56 0.11 -3.98
N LEU A 82 11.14 1.29 -4.22
CA LEU A 82 11.37 2.26 -3.16
C LEU A 82 10.04 2.78 -2.60
N ARG A 83 9.93 2.78 -1.28
CA ARG A 83 8.76 3.30 -0.57
C ARG A 83 9.16 4.51 0.26
N ASP A 84 8.56 5.65 -0.05
CA ASP A 84 8.75 6.87 0.72
C ASP A 84 7.44 7.13 1.46
N PHE A 85 7.30 6.54 2.66
CA PHE A 85 6.07 6.53 3.41
C PHE A 85 6.18 7.31 4.71
N ARG A 86 5.04 7.89 5.11
CA ARG A 86 4.88 8.60 6.35
C ARG A 86 3.73 7.97 7.12
N LEU A 87 4.02 7.54 8.37
CA LEU A 87 3.03 6.91 9.25
C LEU A 87 2.61 7.90 10.33
N GLU A 88 1.30 8.03 10.53
CA GLU A 88 0.73 8.91 11.54
C GLU A 88 -0.25 8.15 12.42
N GLU A 89 -0.18 8.37 13.73
CA GLU A 89 -1.25 8.02 14.64
C GLU A 89 -2.12 9.24 14.87
N VAL A 90 -3.41 9.11 14.55
CA VAL A 90 -4.36 10.22 14.70
C VAL A 90 -5.30 9.86 15.83
N GLY A 91 -5.35 10.72 16.85
CA GLY A 91 -6.25 10.53 17.97
C GLY A 91 -7.71 10.76 17.57
N ASP A 92 -8.59 10.27 18.40
CA ASP A 92 -10.03 10.46 18.23
C ASP A 92 -10.46 11.86 18.67
#